data_7fc106cb908ed9b2d8323b59698b35c0
#
_entry.id   7fc106cb908ed9b2d8323b59698b35c0
#
_cell.length_a   1.000
_cell.length_b   1.000
_cell.length_c   1.000
_cell.angle_alpha   90.00
_cell.angle_beta   90.00
_cell.angle_gamma   90.00
#
_symmetry.space_group_name_H-M   'P 1'
#
loop_
_entity.id
_entity.type
_entity.pdbx_description
1 polymer ?
#
loop_
_entity_poly.entity_id
_entity_poly.type
_entity_poly.pdbx_seq_one_letter_code
_entity_poly.pdbx_strand_id
1 'polypeptide(L)'
;MLPPNAQPEHQQIGIQNLALINHRYFWSSNKLLATIFVGLAVVLVTAMTACGSGSSDDTVASEGAVLDEEGLRLTTKVDSFYTIEDLEAVGFKKNRQFGVETVPGTTDIWYGFFQQRDIEVRFYESHQSAVELGVEPAELIIARTAGQRDPLIPVVNLYPAYAVAGNTVMLCERQLSTCEALIAALD
;
A
#
# COMPACT_ATOMS: atom_id res chain seq x y z
N MET A 1 27.72 55.64 10.92
CA MET A 1 28.42 55.00 12.02
C MET A 1 27.52 53.86 12.52
N LEU A 2 27.82 52.65 12.10
CA LEU A 2 27.14 51.40 12.53
C LEU A 2 28.05 50.69 13.55
N PRO A 3 27.54 50.15 14.66
CA PRO A 3 28.37 49.43 15.61
C PRO A 3 28.68 47.98 15.10
N PRO A 4 29.81 47.42 15.52
CA PRO A 4 30.26 46.12 15.04
C PRO A 4 29.63 44.95 15.80
N ASN A 5 29.20 43.94 15.03
CA ASN A 5 29.36 42.53 15.16
C ASN A 5 29.26 41.92 16.60
N ALA A 6 28.08 41.39 16.93
CA ALA A 6 27.91 40.43 18.01
C ALA A 6 27.80 39.01 17.40
N GLN A 7 28.84 38.20 17.58
CA GLN A 7 28.83 36.76 17.31
C GLN A 7 27.97 36.04 18.35
N PRO A 8 27.12 35.07 17.97
CA PRO A 8 26.51 34.18 18.94
C PRO A 8 27.50 33.13 19.41
N GLU A 9 27.66 33.08 20.71
CA GLU A 9 28.37 32.05 21.46
C GLU A 9 27.82 30.67 21.19
N HIS A 10 28.70 29.79 20.73
CA HIS A 10 28.44 28.34 20.63
C HIS A 10 28.26 27.74 22.03
N GLN A 11 27.04 27.46 22.43
CA GLN A 11 26.76 26.55 23.52
C GLN A 11 26.99 25.10 23.04
N GLN A 12 28.20 24.59 23.31
CA GLN A 12 28.48 23.17 23.36
C GLN A 12 27.83 22.59 24.62
N ILE A 13 26.61 22.10 24.51
CA ILE A 13 26.00 21.27 25.57
C ILE A 13 26.38 19.81 25.27
N GLY A 14 27.07 19.24 26.27
CA GLY A 14 27.73 17.96 26.27
C GLY A 14 26.86 16.76 25.93
N ILE A 15 27.28 16.06 24.91
CA ILE A 15 26.88 14.68 24.61
C ILE A 15 27.88 13.75 25.30
N GLN A 16 27.78 13.62 26.61
CA GLN A 16 28.50 12.60 27.36
C GLN A 16 27.60 12.12 28.49
N ASN A 17 26.62 11.26 28.26
CA ASN A 17 25.99 10.44 29.29
C ASN A 17 24.93 9.46 28.71
N LEU A 18 25.10 8.93 27.51
CA LEU A 18 24.16 7.93 26.96
C LEU A 18 24.82 6.56 26.64
N ALA A 19 25.98 6.28 27.20
CA ALA A 19 26.71 5.05 26.86
C ALA A 19 26.81 4.00 27.98
N LEU A 20 26.07 4.11 29.10
CA LEU A 20 26.26 3.19 30.23
C LEU A 20 25.00 2.44 30.72
N ILE A 21 23.88 2.43 30.00
CA ILE A 21 22.65 1.74 30.48
C ILE A 21 22.30 0.47 29.66
N ASN A 22 23.06 0.04 28.69
CA ASN A 22 22.62 -1.06 27.82
C ASN A 22 23.42 -2.37 27.91
N HIS A 23 24.24 -2.59 28.99
CA HIS A 23 25.08 -3.79 29.05
C HIS A 23 24.71 -4.82 30.12
N ARG A 24 23.57 -4.68 30.83
CA ARG A 24 23.24 -5.61 31.94
C ARG A 24 21.99 -6.47 31.71
N TYR A 25 21.24 -6.32 30.61
CA TYR A 25 20.04 -7.13 30.37
C TYR A 25 20.21 -8.29 29.38
N PHE A 26 21.40 -8.47 28.82
CA PHE A 26 21.57 -9.47 27.73
C PHE A 26 22.05 -10.85 28.17
N TRP A 27 22.29 -11.11 29.45
CA TRP A 27 22.93 -12.39 29.88
C TRP A 27 22.06 -13.31 30.76
N SER A 28 20.78 -13.02 30.95
CA SER A 28 19.89 -13.88 31.76
C SER A 28 18.83 -14.64 30.97
N SER A 29 18.69 -14.42 29.63
CA SER A 29 17.59 -14.99 28.84
C SER A 29 17.92 -16.31 28.13
N ASN A 30 19.20 -16.73 28.07
CA ASN A 30 19.58 -17.89 27.26
C ASN A 30 19.41 -19.25 27.93
N LYS A 31 19.11 -19.30 29.23
CA LYS A 31 18.89 -20.58 29.91
C LYS A 31 17.43 -21.04 29.90
N LEU A 32 16.49 -20.10 29.74
CA LEU A 32 15.05 -20.42 29.67
C LEU A 32 14.61 -20.86 28.25
N LEU A 33 15.31 -20.41 27.21
CA LEU A 33 15.02 -20.78 25.82
C LEU A 33 15.47 -22.21 25.49
N ALA A 34 16.55 -22.70 26.11
CA ALA A 34 17.07 -24.04 25.84
C ALA A 34 16.15 -25.17 26.35
N THR A 35 15.42 -24.94 27.42
CA THR A 35 14.47 -25.94 27.97
C THR A 35 13.15 -26.02 27.22
N ILE A 36 12.74 -24.94 26.53
CA ILE A 36 11.52 -24.92 25.71
C ILE A 36 11.73 -25.67 24.39
N PHE A 37 12.93 -25.60 23.80
CA PHE A 37 13.23 -26.29 22.54
C PHE A 37 13.30 -27.80 22.66
N VAL A 38 13.72 -28.36 23.81
CA VAL A 38 13.77 -29.83 24.02
C VAL A 38 12.36 -30.39 24.23
N GLY A 39 11.44 -29.63 24.86
CA GLY A 39 10.06 -30.06 25.05
C GLY A 39 9.23 -30.06 23.76
N LEU A 40 9.51 -29.15 22.85
CA LEU A 40 8.77 -29.01 21.58
C LEU A 40 9.17 -30.09 20.55
N ALA A 41 10.41 -30.58 20.60
CA ALA A 41 10.91 -31.60 19.67
C ALA A 41 10.30 -32.99 19.91
N VAL A 42 9.82 -33.29 21.12
CA VAL A 42 9.23 -34.61 21.44
C VAL A 42 7.76 -34.70 21.04
N VAL A 43 7.04 -33.56 20.96
CA VAL A 43 5.62 -33.52 20.56
C VAL A 43 5.45 -33.56 19.03
N LEU A 44 6.49 -33.24 18.25
CA LEU A 44 6.42 -33.14 16.78
C LEU A 44 6.58 -34.50 16.06
N VAL A 45 6.97 -35.58 16.77
CA VAL A 45 7.23 -36.91 16.13
C VAL A 45 5.96 -37.81 16.07
N THR A 46 4.87 -37.45 16.75
CA THR A 46 3.67 -38.29 16.80
C THR A 46 2.51 -37.81 15.90
N ALA A 47 2.68 -36.80 15.05
CA ALA A 47 1.61 -36.25 14.23
C ALA A 47 1.77 -36.46 12.71
N MET A 48 2.61 -37.39 12.26
CA MET A 48 2.77 -37.67 10.82
C MET A 48 2.06 -38.95 10.38
N THR A 49 0.74 -39.07 10.62
CA THR A 49 -0.11 -40.01 9.89
C THR A 49 -1.53 -39.45 9.76
N ALA A 50 -1.72 -38.49 8.86
CA ALA A 50 -3.00 -38.26 8.20
C ALA A 50 -2.75 -37.62 6.85
N CYS A 51 -2.62 -38.41 5.79
CA CYS A 51 -2.90 -37.98 4.44
C CYS A 51 -4.38 -37.55 4.39
N GLY A 52 -4.60 -36.26 4.17
CA GLY A 52 -5.90 -35.69 3.86
C GLY A 52 -5.66 -34.52 2.91
N SER A 53 -5.82 -34.81 1.61
CA SER A 53 -5.96 -33.79 0.59
C SER A 53 -7.17 -32.92 0.92
N GLY A 54 -6.94 -31.70 1.31
CA GLY A 54 -7.98 -30.70 1.54
C GLY A 54 -7.35 -29.34 1.41
N SER A 55 -7.17 -28.89 0.17
CA SER A 55 -7.00 -27.49 -0.15
C SER A 55 -8.32 -26.82 0.18
N SER A 56 -8.41 -26.22 1.36
CA SER A 56 -9.45 -25.25 1.67
C SER A 56 -8.76 -23.89 1.67
N ASP A 57 -8.48 -23.41 0.49
CA ASP A 57 -8.34 -22.00 0.22
C ASP A 57 -9.76 -21.43 0.23
N ASP A 58 -10.25 -21.05 1.40
CA ASP A 58 -11.42 -20.20 1.52
C ASP A 58 -11.05 -18.74 1.21
N THR A 59 -10.46 -18.54 0.03
CA THR A 59 -10.55 -17.29 -0.67
C THR A 59 -11.98 -17.26 -1.21
N VAL A 60 -12.85 -16.49 -0.60
CA VAL A 60 -14.11 -16.08 -1.22
C VAL A 60 -13.71 -15.26 -2.44
N ALA A 61 -13.41 -15.95 -3.53
CA ALA A 61 -13.20 -15.35 -4.82
C ALA A 61 -14.56 -14.76 -5.21
N SER A 62 -14.70 -13.45 -5.11
CA SER A 62 -15.72 -12.71 -5.84
C SER A 62 -15.60 -13.15 -7.30
N GLU A 63 -16.67 -13.76 -7.87
CA GLU A 63 -16.68 -14.23 -9.24
C GLU A 63 -16.14 -13.13 -10.16
N GLY A 64 -15.01 -13.41 -10.84
CA GLY A 64 -14.38 -12.49 -11.78
C GLY A 64 -13.24 -11.62 -11.25
N ALA A 65 -12.76 -11.78 -10.02
CA ALA A 65 -11.56 -11.07 -9.55
C ALA A 65 -10.29 -11.78 -10.02
N VAL A 66 -9.38 -11.03 -10.66
CA VAL A 66 -8.06 -11.51 -11.09
C VAL A 66 -6.99 -10.68 -10.39
N LEU A 67 -6.19 -11.34 -9.56
CA LEU A 67 -5.03 -10.78 -8.88
C LEU A 67 -3.76 -11.30 -9.56
N ASP A 68 -2.77 -10.41 -9.77
CA ASP A 68 -1.48 -10.83 -10.30
C ASP A 68 -0.64 -11.59 -9.25
N GLU A 69 0.41 -12.30 -9.71
CA GLU A 69 1.29 -13.10 -8.84
C GLU A 69 2.05 -12.24 -7.81
N GLU A 70 2.24 -10.95 -8.10
CA GLU A 70 2.96 -10.01 -7.23
C GLU A 70 2.04 -9.34 -6.20
N GLY A 71 0.71 -9.47 -6.32
CA GLY A 71 -0.27 -8.82 -5.46
C GLY A 71 -0.31 -7.30 -5.60
N LEU A 72 0.05 -6.78 -6.79
CA LEU A 72 0.11 -5.35 -7.07
C LEU A 72 -0.98 -4.87 -8.03
N ARG A 73 -1.62 -5.79 -8.75
CA ARG A 73 -2.61 -5.52 -9.79
C ARG A 73 -3.85 -6.35 -9.55
N LEU A 74 -5.00 -5.71 -9.47
CA LEU A 74 -6.28 -6.35 -9.29
C LEU A 74 -7.22 -5.95 -10.44
N THR A 75 -7.93 -6.91 -11.04
CA THR A 75 -9.07 -6.66 -11.92
C THR A 75 -10.28 -7.33 -11.33
N THR A 76 -11.37 -6.58 -11.14
CA THR A 76 -12.59 -7.06 -10.46
C THR A 76 -13.83 -6.25 -10.89
N LYS A 77 -15.03 -6.69 -10.48
CA LYS A 77 -16.27 -5.95 -10.68
C LYS A 77 -16.53 -5.58 -12.15
N VAL A 78 -16.27 -6.50 -13.07
CA VAL A 78 -16.30 -6.28 -14.53
C VAL A 78 -17.60 -5.66 -15.01
N ASP A 79 -18.74 -6.04 -14.43
CA ASP A 79 -20.09 -5.59 -14.81
C ASP A 79 -20.53 -4.32 -14.05
N SER A 80 -19.70 -3.79 -13.15
CA SER A 80 -20.06 -2.61 -12.36
C SER A 80 -19.73 -1.32 -13.09
N PHE A 81 -20.51 -0.29 -12.83
CA PHE A 81 -20.27 1.06 -13.32
C PHE A 81 -20.34 2.02 -12.14
N TYR A 82 -19.27 2.75 -11.90
CA TYR A 82 -19.16 3.67 -10.78
C TYR A 82 -19.05 5.12 -11.26
N THR A 83 -19.61 6.01 -10.47
CA THR A 83 -19.47 7.46 -10.58
C THR A 83 -18.70 8.00 -9.39
N ILE A 84 -18.28 9.24 -9.45
CA ILE A 84 -17.59 9.86 -8.31
C ILE A 84 -18.54 10.01 -7.11
N GLU A 85 -19.83 10.18 -7.33
CA GLU A 85 -20.86 10.25 -6.30
C GLU A 85 -21.00 8.94 -5.53
N ASP A 86 -20.87 7.79 -6.21
CA ASP A 86 -20.89 6.47 -5.57
C ASP A 86 -19.70 6.32 -4.62
N LEU A 87 -18.53 6.77 -5.05
CA LEU A 87 -17.32 6.76 -4.20
C LEU A 87 -17.48 7.69 -2.99
N GLU A 88 -18.03 8.88 -3.18
CA GLU A 88 -18.30 9.81 -2.08
C GLU A 88 -19.32 9.23 -1.09
N ALA A 89 -20.32 8.54 -1.57
CA ALA A 89 -21.36 7.92 -0.72
C ALA A 89 -20.78 6.91 0.25
N VAL A 90 -19.70 6.21 -0.11
CA VAL A 90 -19.00 5.25 0.75
C VAL A 90 -17.83 5.86 1.55
N GLY A 91 -17.62 7.18 1.42
CA GLY A 91 -16.65 7.91 2.24
C GLY A 91 -15.35 8.29 1.56
N PHE A 92 -15.22 8.15 0.23
CA PHE A 92 -14.14 8.76 -0.51
C PHE A 92 -14.24 10.28 -0.44
N LYS A 93 -13.14 10.94 -0.12
CA LYS A 93 -13.09 12.40 0.02
C LYS A 93 -12.32 13.00 -1.15
N LYS A 94 -13.04 13.64 -2.06
CA LYS A 94 -12.45 14.39 -3.16
C LYS A 94 -11.52 15.49 -2.66
N ASN A 95 -10.36 15.62 -3.27
CA ASN A 95 -9.41 16.68 -2.99
C ASN A 95 -9.12 17.51 -4.26
N ARG A 96 -8.75 16.85 -5.36
CA ARG A 96 -8.37 17.52 -6.60
C ARG A 96 -8.87 16.77 -7.81
N GLN A 97 -9.46 17.50 -8.76
CA GLN A 97 -9.78 17.01 -10.09
C GLN A 97 -8.62 17.32 -11.04
N PHE A 98 -8.27 16.37 -11.89
CA PHE A 98 -7.28 16.55 -12.95
C PHE A 98 -7.97 16.66 -14.31
N GLY A 99 -7.28 17.29 -15.27
CA GLY A 99 -7.76 17.35 -16.64
C GLY A 99 -7.72 15.98 -17.30
N VAL A 100 -8.80 15.62 -17.99
CA VAL A 100 -8.93 14.32 -18.69
C VAL A 100 -7.93 14.15 -19.83
N GLU A 101 -7.38 15.24 -20.35
CA GLU A 101 -6.35 15.26 -21.38
C GLU A 101 -5.02 14.68 -20.90
N THR A 102 -4.85 14.51 -19.59
CA THR A 102 -3.60 13.96 -19.01
C THR A 102 -3.48 12.45 -19.13
N VAL A 103 -4.63 11.74 -19.30
CA VAL A 103 -4.68 10.28 -19.44
C VAL A 103 -5.66 9.90 -20.53
N PRO A 104 -5.23 9.16 -21.57
CA PRO A 104 -6.08 8.80 -22.70
C PRO A 104 -7.37 8.08 -22.29
N GLY A 105 -8.49 8.47 -22.89
CA GLY A 105 -9.78 7.79 -22.75
C GLY A 105 -10.50 7.98 -21.44
N THR A 106 -9.97 8.76 -20.51
CA THR A 106 -10.68 9.06 -19.25
C THR A 106 -11.82 10.02 -19.47
N THR A 107 -12.91 9.79 -18.77
CA THR A 107 -14.07 10.70 -18.69
C THR A 107 -13.98 11.62 -17.49
N ASP A 108 -13.31 11.20 -16.42
CA ASP A 108 -13.04 11.98 -15.22
C ASP A 108 -11.81 11.46 -14.48
N ILE A 109 -11.12 12.31 -13.71
CA ILE A 109 -9.96 11.94 -12.90
C ILE A 109 -10.01 12.70 -11.58
N TRP A 110 -10.05 11.96 -10.48
CA TRP A 110 -10.05 12.50 -9.13
C TRP A 110 -8.92 11.96 -8.27
N TYR A 111 -8.21 12.86 -7.62
CA TYR A 111 -7.36 12.55 -6.49
C TYR A 111 -8.12 12.83 -5.20
N GLY A 112 -8.02 11.92 -4.25
CA GLY A 112 -8.69 12.05 -2.97
C GLY A 112 -8.19 11.04 -1.96
N PHE A 113 -9.00 10.88 -0.90
CA PHE A 113 -8.63 10.07 0.26
C PHE A 113 -9.74 9.10 0.62
N PHE A 114 -9.37 7.87 0.92
CA PHE A 114 -10.23 6.90 1.58
C PHE A 114 -9.50 6.32 2.79
N GLN A 115 -10.11 6.37 3.99
CA GLN A 115 -9.50 5.92 5.25
C GLN A 115 -8.08 6.48 5.48
N GLN A 116 -7.88 7.77 5.18
CA GLN A 116 -6.61 8.49 5.31
C GLN A 116 -5.49 7.99 4.38
N ARG A 117 -5.84 7.31 3.30
CA ARG A 117 -4.93 6.87 2.25
C ARG A 117 -5.24 7.58 0.95
N ASP A 118 -4.18 7.88 0.20
CA ASP A 118 -4.29 8.53 -1.09
C ASP A 118 -4.74 7.53 -2.15
N ILE A 119 -5.73 7.92 -2.93
CA ILE A 119 -6.16 7.18 -4.12
C ILE A 119 -6.39 8.18 -5.24
N GLU A 120 -5.83 7.90 -6.42
CA GLU A 120 -6.23 8.54 -7.67
C GLU A 120 -7.19 7.62 -8.41
N VAL A 121 -8.38 8.10 -8.74
CA VAL A 121 -9.40 7.35 -9.45
C VAL A 121 -9.60 7.96 -10.84
N ARG A 122 -9.48 7.13 -11.86
CA ARG A 122 -9.67 7.44 -13.27
C ARG A 122 -10.90 6.74 -13.76
N PHE A 123 -11.84 7.47 -14.30
CA PHE A 123 -13.10 6.94 -14.83
C PHE A 123 -13.03 6.80 -16.34
N TYR A 124 -13.69 5.79 -16.86
CA TYR A 124 -13.77 5.45 -18.28
C TYR A 124 -15.22 5.19 -18.67
N GLU A 125 -15.50 5.12 -19.97
CA GLU A 125 -16.86 4.85 -20.47
C GLU A 125 -17.35 3.43 -20.16
N SER A 126 -16.41 2.47 -19.97
CA SER A 126 -16.72 1.07 -19.68
C SER A 126 -15.54 0.38 -19.01
N HIS A 127 -15.77 -0.81 -18.45
CA HIS A 127 -14.70 -1.68 -17.98
C HIS A 127 -13.68 -2.01 -19.08
N GLN A 128 -14.16 -2.30 -20.29
CA GLN A 128 -13.27 -2.58 -21.42
C GLN A 128 -12.37 -1.39 -21.71
N SER A 129 -12.91 -0.18 -21.76
CA SER A 129 -12.13 1.05 -21.95
C SER A 129 -11.12 1.28 -20.82
N ALA A 130 -11.49 0.98 -19.56
CA ALA A 130 -10.59 1.06 -18.43
C ALA A 130 -9.39 0.10 -18.57
N VAL A 131 -9.64 -1.12 -19.03
CA VAL A 131 -8.57 -2.10 -19.29
C VAL A 131 -7.70 -1.69 -20.49
N GLU A 132 -8.31 -1.36 -21.63
CA GLU A 132 -7.57 -1.09 -22.87
C GLU A 132 -6.76 0.20 -22.84
N LEU A 133 -7.28 1.25 -22.20
CA LEU A 133 -6.69 2.59 -22.21
C LEU A 133 -6.06 3.00 -20.87
N GLY A 134 -6.48 2.40 -19.77
CA GLY A 134 -6.08 2.80 -18.44
C GLY A 134 -4.96 1.98 -17.82
N VAL A 135 -4.81 0.71 -18.21
CA VAL A 135 -3.80 -0.20 -17.64
C VAL A 135 -2.39 0.26 -17.99
N GLU A 136 -2.08 0.52 -19.28
CA GLU A 136 -0.74 0.94 -19.69
C GLU A 136 -0.25 2.20 -18.95
N PRO A 137 -1.04 3.29 -18.85
CA PRO A 137 -0.66 4.45 -18.03
C PRO A 137 -0.46 4.14 -16.55
N ALA A 138 -1.21 3.20 -15.98
CA ALA A 138 -1.04 2.78 -14.59
C ALA A 138 0.28 2.00 -14.40
N GLU A 139 0.61 1.08 -15.31
CA GLU A 139 1.88 0.34 -15.32
C GLU A 139 3.09 1.27 -15.37
N LEU A 140 3.04 2.32 -16.17
CA LEU A 140 4.10 3.32 -16.25
C LEU A 140 4.33 4.04 -14.91
N ILE A 141 3.26 4.26 -14.14
CA ILE A 141 3.35 4.87 -12.80
C ILE A 141 3.99 3.91 -11.79
N ILE A 142 3.57 2.64 -11.80
CA ILE A 142 4.16 1.60 -10.93
C ILE A 142 5.65 1.42 -11.24
N ALA A 143 6.01 1.33 -12.52
CA ALA A 143 7.40 1.19 -12.93
C ALA A 143 8.28 2.37 -12.49
N ARG A 144 7.76 3.60 -12.57
CA ARG A 144 8.45 4.80 -12.05
C ARG A 144 8.63 4.72 -10.55
N THR A 145 7.59 4.33 -9.81
CA THR A 145 7.63 4.17 -8.35
C THR A 145 8.69 3.15 -7.94
N ALA A 146 8.75 1.99 -8.62
CA ALA A 146 9.74 0.95 -8.35
C ALA A 146 11.18 1.39 -8.66
N GLY A 147 11.38 2.25 -9.68
CA GLY A 147 12.69 2.79 -10.07
C GLY A 147 13.18 3.96 -9.22
N GLN A 148 12.31 4.59 -8.45
CA GLN A 148 12.61 5.82 -7.71
C GLN A 148 13.19 5.51 -6.33
N ARG A 149 14.49 5.25 -6.27
CA ARG A 149 15.23 4.95 -5.02
C ARG A 149 16.19 6.07 -4.61
N ASP A 150 16.08 7.25 -5.19
CA ASP A 150 16.93 8.37 -4.81
C ASP A 150 16.44 8.97 -3.47
N PRO A 151 17.22 8.84 -2.37
CA PRO A 151 16.82 9.37 -1.06
C PRO A 151 16.79 10.90 -1.01
N LEU A 152 17.32 11.58 -2.01
CA LEU A 152 17.35 13.05 -2.09
C LEU A 152 16.13 13.64 -2.81
N ILE A 153 15.36 12.81 -3.51
CA ILE A 153 14.14 13.25 -4.18
C ILE A 153 12.94 12.87 -3.33
N PRO A 154 12.23 13.84 -2.72
CA PRO A 154 11.01 13.54 -1.99
C PRO A 154 9.98 12.99 -2.98
N VAL A 155 9.64 11.71 -2.83
CA VAL A 155 8.61 11.08 -3.65
C VAL A 155 7.26 11.49 -3.09
N VAL A 156 6.57 12.35 -3.81
CA VAL A 156 5.19 12.75 -3.54
C VAL A 156 4.30 11.81 -4.34
N ASN A 157 3.39 11.09 -3.70
CA ASN A 157 2.44 10.14 -4.30
C ASN A 157 3.09 8.88 -4.91
N LEU A 158 3.50 7.97 -4.03
CA LEU A 158 3.92 6.63 -4.42
C LEU A 158 2.70 5.73 -4.62
N TYR A 159 2.43 5.38 -5.88
CA TYR A 159 1.44 4.38 -6.24
C TYR A 159 2.15 3.10 -6.71
N PRO A 160 2.46 2.15 -5.81
CA PRO A 160 3.11 0.89 -6.19
C PRO A 160 2.14 -0.16 -6.72
N ALA A 161 0.83 0.10 -6.65
CA ALA A 161 -0.20 -0.83 -7.06
C ALA A 161 -1.39 -0.11 -7.70
N TYR A 162 -2.20 -0.84 -8.47
CA TYR A 162 -3.48 -0.35 -8.98
C TYR A 162 -4.55 -1.44 -8.99
N ALA A 163 -5.81 -1.00 -9.03
CA ALA A 163 -6.95 -1.85 -9.27
C ALA A 163 -7.76 -1.35 -10.46
N VAL A 164 -8.22 -2.26 -11.31
CA VAL A 164 -9.30 -2.03 -12.27
C VAL A 164 -10.58 -2.56 -11.66
N ALA A 165 -11.51 -1.68 -11.34
CA ALA A 165 -12.80 -2.05 -10.76
C ALA A 165 -13.93 -1.39 -11.56
N GLY A 166 -14.76 -2.22 -12.19
CA GLY A 166 -15.77 -1.70 -13.11
C GLY A 166 -15.15 -0.81 -14.20
N ASN A 167 -15.71 0.34 -14.41
CA ASN A 167 -15.24 1.35 -15.35
C ASN A 167 -14.12 2.25 -14.81
N THR A 168 -13.43 1.86 -13.71
CA THR A 168 -12.39 2.70 -13.10
C THR A 168 -11.03 2.03 -13.07
N VAL A 169 -9.97 2.86 -13.10
CA VAL A 169 -8.60 2.48 -12.69
C VAL A 169 -8.24 3.30 -11.46
N MET A 170 -7.94 2.62 -10.37
CA MET A 170 -7.59 3.21 -9.08
C MET A 170 -6.10 3.01 -8.81
N LEU A 171 -5.33 4.08 -8.66
CA LEU A 171 -3.93 4.03 -8.23
C LEU A 171 -3.88 4.07 -6.70
N CYS A 172 -3.21 3.08 -6.10
CA CYS A 172 -3.27 2.80 -4.67
C CYS A 172 -2.00 3.24 -3.95
N GLU A 173 -2.13 4.12 -2.95
CA GLU A 173 -1.01 4.51 -2.09
C GLU A 173 -0.49 3.31 -1.30
N ARG A 174 0.83 3.08 -1.35
CA ARG A 174 1.61 2.07 -0.61
C ARG A 174 1.36 0.62 -0.98
N GLN A 175 0.11 0.20 -1.18
CA GLN A 175 -0.23 -1.21 -1.41
C GLN A 175 -1.64 -1.35 -1.99
N LEU A 176 -1.89 -2.49 -2.63
CA LEU A 176 -3.17 -2.79 -3.28
C LEU A 176 -4.36 -2.72 -2.32
N SER A 177 -4.20 -3.17 -1.07
CA SER A 177 -5.27 -3.17 -0.06
C SER A 177 -5.85 -1.77 0.24
N THR A 178 -5.15 -0.70 -0.14
CA THR A 178 -5.72 0.65 -0.10
C THR A 178 -6.91 0.80 -1.05
N CYS A 179 -6.80 0.27 -2.28
CA CYS A 179 -7.91 0.27 -3.23
C CYS A 179 -8.95 -0.80 -2.90
N GLU A 180 -8.51 -1.99 -2.46
CA GLU A 180 -9.43 -3.06 -2.06
C GLU A 180 -10.40 -2.62 -0.97
N ALA A 181 -9.94 -1.82 -0.02
CA ALA A 181 -10.80 -1.27 1.03
C ALA A 181 -11.90 -0.33 0.47
N LEU A 182 -11.59 0.48 -0.56
CA LEU A 182 -12.58 1.31 -1.24
C LEU A 182 -13.54 0.46 -2.07
N ILE A 183 -13.02 -0.51 -2.83
CA ILE A 183 -13.82 -1.41 -3.67
C ILE A 183 -14.80 -2.22 -2.79
N ALA A 184 -14.35 -2.74 -1.65
CA ALA A 184 -15.20 -3.47 -0.73
C ALA A 184 -16.30 -2.60 -0.08
N ALA A 185 -16.08 -1.30 0.01
CA ALA A 185 -17.12 -0.38 0.51
C ALA A 185 -18.18 -0.05 -0.55
N LEU A 186 -17.89 -0.28 -1.85
CA LEU A 186 -18.82 -0.09 -2.96
C LEU A 186 -19.77 -1.29 -3.18
N ASP A 187 -19.60 -2.39 -2.43
CA ASP A 187 -20.47 -3.57 -2.41
C ASP A 187 -21.66 -3.32 -1.49
#